data_c4fcda82212bac94a91afe690fe8c512
#
_entry.id   c4fcda82212bac94a91afe690fe8c512
#
_cell.length_a   1.000
_cell.length_b   1.000
_cell.length_c   1.000
_cell.angle_alpha   90.00
_cell.angle_beta   90.00
_cell.angle_gamma   90.00
#
_symmetry.space_group_name_H-M   'P 1'
#
loop_
_entity.id
_entity.type
_entity.pdbx_description
1 polymer ?
#
loop_
_entity_poly.entity_id
_entity_poly.type
_entity_poly.pdbx_seq_one_letter_code
_entity_poly.pdbx_strand_id
1 'polypeptide(L)'
;MITDSINSAEEIVDACRSKGQIGSLGQSQQKIFENFAISATSEKFPGAILALPSKDNPTVYFAIAPKPEHWRILRPLLISYVGPTFSTFDGKVIPLDQSSDNPLEKFLVSKERNWYMTTKIISGSGDLQESCSESLSLMVKNYLNAPDTIKPVPKTTEQLIADFVDALNDRHKKKAENIIQVCKELCRLDTPNLNFMRVKMFSRFYEWENIIN
;
A
#
# COMPACT_ATOMS: atom_id res chain seq x y z
N MET A 1 -4.27 24.33 17.87
CA MET A 1 -3.08 23.52 17.50
C MET A 1 -3.35 23.00 16.10
N ILE A 2 -2.67 23.58 15.11
CA ILE A 2 -2.72 23.10 13.72
C ILE A 2 -1.93 21.80 13.75
N THR A 3 -2.60 20.66 13.63
CA THR A 3 -1.96 19.38 13.38
C THR A 3 -1.49 19.44 11.94
N ASP A 4 -0.19 19.70 11.72
CA ASP A 4 0.45 19.57 10.42
C ASP A 4 0.27 18.12 9.97
N SER A 5 -0.74 17.89 9.14
CA SER A 5 -0.96 16.59 8.52
C SER A 5 0.18 16.32 7.55
N ILE A 6 0.96 15.30 7.81
CA ILE A 6 2.02 14.86 6.91
C ILE A 6 1.36 14.28 5.66
N ASN A 7 1.56 14.93 4.52
CA ASN A 7 0.88 14.60 3.26
C ASN A 7 1.77 13.87 2.25
N SER A 8 3.08 13.81 2.49
CA SER A 8 4.05 13.18 1.59
C SER A 8 5.00 12.22 2.33
N ALA A 9 5.56 11.29 1.58
CA ALA A 9 6.58 10.37 2.09
C ALA A 9 7.87 11.13 2.49
N GLU A 10 8.21 12.19 1.78
CA GLU A 10 9.37 13.04 2.05
C GLU A 10 9.26 13.70 3.44
N GLU A 11 8.10 14.27 3.76
CA GLU A 11 7.85 14.85 5.08
C GLU A 11 8.02 13.83 6.22
N ILE A 12 7.65 12.55 6.00
CA ILE A 12 7.85 11.48 6.98
C ILE A 12 9.35 11.25 7.21
N VAL A 13 10.11 11.14 6.12
CA VAL A 13 11.56 10.89 6.18
C VAL A 13 12.28 12.05 6.84
N ASP A 14 11.95 13.28 6.48
CA ASP A 14 12.55 14.49 7.05
C ASP A 14 12.20 14.64 8.54
N ALA A 15 10.99 14.30 8.93
CA ALA A 15 10.62 14.26 10.33
C ALA A 15 11.41 13.21 11.13
N CYS A 16 11.73 12.06 10.53
CA CYS A 16 12.60 11.05 11.11
C CYS A 16 14.05 11.57 11.25
N ARG A 17 14.56 12.25 10.23
CA ARG A 17 15.92 12.83 10.23
C ARG A 17 16.08 13.95 11.23
N SER A 18 15.13 14.89 11.28
CA SER A 18 15.23 16.13 12.06
C SER A 18 15.26 15.93 13.57
N LYS A 19 14.73 14.81 14.08
CA LYS A 19 14.66 14.55 15.53
C LYS A 19 15.89 13.85 16.13
N GLY A 20 17.00 13.76 15.41
CA GLY A 20 18.26 13.22 15.93
C GLY A 20 18.25 11.72 16.24
N GLN A 21 17.14 11.03 16.01
CA GLN A 21 17.02 9.59 16.32
C GLN A 21 17.89 8.74 15.37
N ILE A 22 18.08 9.20 14.13
CA ILE A 22 18.92 8.53 13.14
C ILE A 22 20.41 8.77 13.41
N GLY A 23 20.79 9.93 13.91
CA GLY A 23 22.18 10.26 14.25
C GLY A 23 22.76 9.41 15.38
N SER A 24 21.91 8.77 16.20
CA SER A 24 22.34 7.83 17.25
C SER A 24 22.54 6.39 16.75
N LEU A 25 22.21 6.08 15.50
CA LEU A 25 22.34 4.76 14.90
C LEU A 25 23.81 4.48 14.50
N GLY A 26 24.20 3.21 14.53
CA GLY A 26 25.46 2.78 13.95
C GLY A 26 25.51 3.03 12.43
N GLN A 27 26.69 3.25 11.87
CA GLN A 27 26.89 3.59 10.45
C GLN A 27 26.18 2.63 9.47
N SER A 28 26.19 1.32 9.75
CA SER A 28 25.53 0.32 8.91
C SER A 28 24.00 0.45 8.96
N GLN A 29 23.44 0.71 10.13
CA GLN A 29 22.00 0.92 10.30
C GLN A 29 21.54 2.21 9.64
N GLN A 30 22.33 3.28 9.77
CA GLN A 30 22.07 4.55 9.11
C GLN A 30 22.07 4.39 7.57
N LYS A 31 23.04 3.65 7.01
CA LYS A 31 23.11 3.38 5.57
C LYS A 31 21.87 2.63 5.06
N ILE A 32 21.39 1.63 5.79
CA ILE A 32 20.18 0.90 5.40
C ILE A 32 18.95 1.80 5.49
N PHE A 33 18.82 2.57 6.58
CA PHE A 33 17.73 3.55 6.69
C PHE A 33 17.74 4.52 5.50
N GLU A 34 18.87 5.13 5.17
CA GLU A 34 18.99 6.10 4.09
C GLU A 34 18.70 5.48 2.71
N ASN A 35 19.11 4.25 2.45
CA ASN A 35 18.81 3.56 1.20
C ASN A 35 17.28 3.43 0.97
N PHE A 36 16.52 3.08 2.01
CA PHE A 36 15.07 3.00 1.92
C PHE A 36 14.42 4.38 1.92
N ALA A 37 14.92 5.30 2.73
CA ALA A 37 14.44 6.68 2.79
C ALA A 37 14.55 7.39 1.43
N ILE A 38 15.72 7.33 0.78
CA ILE A 38 15.94 7.90 -0.56
C ILE A 38 14.98 7.29 -1.58
N SER A 39 14.77 5.98 -1.52
CA SER A 39 13.86 5.28 -2.44
C SER A 39 12.41 5.72 -2.25
N ALA A 40 12.02 6.09 -1.05
CA ALA A 40 10.66 6.48 -0.69
C ALA A 40 10.38 7.98 -0.86
N THR A 41 11.41 8.84 -1.00
CA THR A 41 11.23 10.30 -1.18
C THR A 41 10.83 10.71 -2.61
N SER A 42 10.75 9.77 -3.54
CA SER A 42 10.23 10.08 -4.87
C SER A 42 8.73 10.35 -4.81
N GLU A 43 8.29 11.47 -5.38
CA GLU A 43 6.86 11.82 -5.50
C GLU A 43 6.03 10.73 -6.20
N LYS A 44 6.67 9.87 -6.99
CA LYS A 44 6.04 8.75 -7.69
C LYS A 44 5.71 7.58 -6.77
N PHE A 45 6.44 7.38 -5.66
CA PHE A 45 6.22 6.22 -4.80
C PHE A 45 5.05 6.48 -3.84
N PRO A 46 4.08 5.54 -3.72
CA PRO A 46 2.83 5.76 -2.98
C PRO A 46 3.02 5.58 -1.46
N GLY A 47 4.00 6.23 -0.88
CA GLY A 47 4.25 6.17 0.56
C GLY A 47 5.72 6.09 0.90
N ALA A 48 6.04 5.56 2.08
CA ALA A 48 7.41 5.37 2.53
C ALA A 48 7.65 3.95 3.02
N ILE A 49 8.83 3.42 2.72
CA ILE A 49 9.36 2.23 3.38
C ILE A 49 10.54 2.69 4.23
N LEU A 50 10.49 2.44 5.52
CA LEU A 50 11.57 2.73 6.45
C LEU A 50 12.05 1.42 7.07
N ALA A 51 13.33 1.30 7.30
CA ALA A 51 13.94 0.11 7.88
C ALA A 51 14.88 0.47 9.03
N LEU A 52 14.79 -0.31 10.10
CA LEU A 52 15.77 -0.25 11.16
C LEU A 52 16.27 -1.67 11.46
N PRO A 53 17.46 -2.03 10.95
CA PRO A 53 18.04 -3.34 11.21
C PRO A 53 18.50 -3.44 12.66
N SER A 54 18.32 -4.60 13.27
CA SER A 54 18.91 -4.97 14.55
C SER A 54 20.03 -5.97 14.34
N LYS A 55 21.05 -5.97 15.22
CA LYS A 55 22.16 -6.92 15.14
C LYS A 55 21.75 -8.36 15.47
N ASP A 56 20.78 -8.51 16.38
CA ASP A 56 20.43 -9.80 16.98
C ASP A 56 18.99 -10.23 16.68
N ASN A 57 18.23 -9.43 15.94
CA ASN A 57 16.82 -9.66 15.65
C ASN A 57 16.52 -9.48 14.14
N PRO A 58 15.45 -10.07 13.64
CA PRO A 58 14.97 -9.80 12.29
C PRO A 58 14.82 -8.30 12.04
N THR A 59 15.14 -7.86 10.82
CA THR A 59 14.93 -6.46 10.43
C THR A 59 13.45 -6.15 10.40
N VAL A 60 13.08 -5.04 11.02
CA VAL A 60 11.71 -4.52 10.98
C VAL A 60 11.64 -3.40 9.96
N TYR A 61 10.73 -3.55 9.02
CA TYR A 61 10.39 -2.52 8.04
C TYR A 61 9.04 -1.91 8.40
N PHE A 62 8.89 -0.64 8.13
CA PHE A 62 7.66 0.11 8.33
C PHE A 62 7.19 0.62 6.98
N ALA A 63 6.04 0.14 6.51
CA ALA A 63 5.40 0.65 5.33
C ALA A 63 4.34 1.66 5.73
N ILE A 64 4.47 2.90 5.26
CA ILE A 64 3.66 4.04 5.66
C ILE A 64 2.96 4.60 4.43
N ALA A 65 1.65 4.72 4.51
CA ALA A 65 0.82 5.35 3.50
C ALA A 65 0.22 6.66 4.03
N PRO A 66 0.63 7.83 3.52
CA PRO A 66 0.07 9.12 3.94
C PRO A 66 -1.43 9.24 3.71
N LYS A 67 -1.95 8.63 2.62
CA LYS A 67 -3.34 8.73 2.18
C LYS A 67 -3.95 7.37 1.85
N PRO A 68 -5.31 7.25 1.88
CA PRO A 68 -5.99 6.00 1.54
C PRO A 68 -5.65 5.45 0.15
N GLU A 69 -5.54 6.33 -0.85
CA GLU A 69 -5.18 5.95 -2.22
C GLU A 69 -3.77 5.35 -2.29
N HIS A 70 -2.83 5.85 -1.49
CA HIS A 70 -1.47 5.31 -1.41
C HIS A 70 -1.47 3.89 -0.83
N TRP A 71 -2.27 3.63 0.19
CA TRP A 71 -2.41 2.29 0.76
C TRP A 71 -3.00 1.29 -0.22
N ARG A 72 -3.96 1.72 -1.03
CA ARG A 72 -4.56 0.87 -2.07
C ARG A 72 -3.54 0.38 -3.11
N ILE A 73 -2.48 1.16 -3.35
CA ILE A 73 -1.38 0.79 -4.25
C ILE A 73 -0.30 0.01 -3.48
N LEU A 74 0.11 0.50 -2.31
CA LEU A 74 1.23 -0.06 -1.56
C LEU A 74 0.96 -1.49 -1.04
N ARG A 75 -0.25 -1.75 -0.53
CA ARG A 75 -0.62 -3.06 0.01
C ARG A 75 -0.48 -4.22 -1.00
N PRO A 76 -1.04 -4.15 -2.23
CA PRO A 76 -0.83 -5.22 -3.23
C PRO A 76 0.62 -5.38 -3.65
N LEU A 77 1.40 -4.29 -3.71
CA LEU A 77 2.84 -4.36 -3.99
C LEU A 77 3.56 -5.14 -2.89
N LEU A 78 3.31 -4.83 -1.62
CA LEU A 78 3.89 -5.56 -0.49
C LEU A 78 3.55 -7.04 -0.52
N ILE A 79 2.30 -7.41 -0.80
CA ILE A 79 1.88 -8.81 -0.91
C ILE A 79 2.63 -9.52 -2.04
N SER A 80 2.85 -8.82 -3.16
CA SER A 80 3.50 -9.40 -4.35
C SER A 80 5.00 -9.61 -4.18
N TYR A 81 5.67 -8.75 -3.41
CA TYR A 81 7.14 -8.78 -3.29
C TYR A 81 7.64 -9.44 -2.00
N VAL A 82 6.98 -9.20 -0.88
CA VAL A 82 7.48 -9.63 0.44
C VAL A 82 6.52 -10.49 1.23
N GLY A 83 5.40 -10.90 0.69
CA GLY A 83 4.40 -11.74 1.36
C GLY A 83 4.98 -12.82 2.31
N PRO A 84 4.23 -13.79 2.75
CA PRO A 84 4.63 -14.71 3.84
C PRO A 84 5.87 -15.57 3.52
N THR A 85 6.39 -15.52 2.29
CA THR A 85 7.60 -16.22 1.90
C THR A 85 8.85 -15.64 2.57
N PHE A 86 8.95 -14.31 2.68
CA PHE A 86 10.14 -13.62 3.18
C PHE A 86 9.90 -12.87 4.48
N SER A 87 8.64 -12.68 4.88
CA SER A 87 8.28 -11.86 6.03
C SER A 87 7.03 -12.37 6.74
N THR A 88 6.68 -11.71 7.84
CA THR A 88 5.41 -11.95 8.55
C THR A 88 4.19 -11.30 7.87
N PHE A 89 4.40 -10.59 6.76
CA PHE A 89 3.33 -9.83 6.12
C PHE A 89 2.44 -10.75 5.26
N ASP A 90 1.22 -11.00 5.73
CA ASP A 90 0.19 -11.79 5.05
C ASP A 90 -0.90 -10.92 4.39
N GLY A 91 -0.65 -9.63 4.24
CA GLY A 91 -1.62 -8.66 3.73
C GLY A 91 -2.48 -8.01 4.81
N LYS A 92 -2.36 -8.43 6.07
CA LYS A 92 -2.99 -7.77 7.21
C LYS A 92 -2.09 -6.67 7.75
N VAL A 93 -2.72 -5.64 8.28
CA VAL A 93 -2.00 -4.56 8.97
C VAL A 93 -1.53 -5.08 10.33
N ILE A 94 -0.21 -5.04 10.56
CA ILE A 94 0.37 -5.26 11.88
C ILE A 94 0.58 -3.88 12.50
N PRO A 95 -0.13 -3.54 13.59
CA PRO A 95 -0.05 -2.23 14.21
C PRO A 95 1.33 -1.99 14.83
N LEU A 96 1.65 -0.72 15.06
CA LEU A 96 2.84 -0.32 15.81
C LEU A 96 2.69 -0.72 17.28
N ASP A 97 3.81 -1.13 17.88
CA ASP A 97 3.85 -1.49 19.30
C ASP A 97 4.29 -0.28 20.13
N GLN A 98 3.39 0.18 21.00
CA GLN A 98 3.64 1.31 21.89
C GLN A 98 4.72 1.02 22.94
N SER A 99 4.95 -0.26 23.24
CA SER A 99 5.96 -0.71 24.21
C SER A 99 7.30 -1.07 23.56
N SER A 100 7.41 -0.97 22.24
CA SER A 100 8.60 -1.34 21.48
C SER A 100 9.84 -0.55 21.92
N ASP A 101 10.98 -1.22 22.06
CA ASP A 101 12.27 -0.56 22.31
C ASP A 101 12.92 0.00 21.03
N ASN A 102 12.37 -0.31 19.87
CA ASN A 102 12.85 0.20 18.58
C ASN A 102 12.63 1.72 18.50
N PRO A 103 13.70 2.55 18.39
CA PRO A 103 13.57 4.01 18.40
C PRO A 103 12.78 4.56 17.22
N LEU A 104 12.85 3.91 16.05
CA LEU A 104 12.06 4.31 14.89
C LEU A 104 10.57 4.02 15.14
N GLU A 105 10.24 2.87 15.71
CA GLU A 105 8.85 2.54 16.04
C GLU A 105 8.26 3.50 17.08
N LYS A 106 9.02 3.80 18.14
CA LYS A 106 8.61 4.83 19.13
C LYS A 106 8.30 6.17 18.47
N PHE A 107 9.15 6.60 17.54
CA PHE A 107 8.90 7.83 16.79
C PHE A 107 7.62 7.72 15.96
N LEU A 108 7.45 6.64 15.20
CA LEU A 108 6.27 6.43 14.35
C LEU A 108 4.97 6.38 15.16
N VAL A 109 4.97 5.70 16.33
CA VAL A 109 3.83 5.71 17.27
C VAL A 109 3.46 7.12 17.68
N SER A 110 4.46 7.97 18.01
CA SER A 110 4.22 9.36 18.42
C SER A 110 3.58 10.22 17.31
N LYS A 111 3.63 9.78 16.06
CA LYS A 111 3.19 10.50 14.87
C LYS A 111 2.09 9.76 14.08
N GLU A 112 1.63 8.60 14.54
CA GLU A 112 0.70 7.73 13.82
C GLU A 112 -0.59 8.44 13.35
N ARG A 113 -1.02 9.47 14.05
CA ARG A 113 -2.21 10.26 13.70
C ARG A 113 -2.02 11.20 12.50
N ASN A 114 -0.78 11.34 12.01
CA ASN A 114 -0.44 12.31 10.97
C ASN A 114 -0.54 11.73 9.55
N TRP A 115 -0.79 10.42 9.42
CA TRP A 115 -0.96 9.72 8.14
C TRP A 115 -2.07 8.67 8.22
N TYR A 116 -2.42 8.11 7.07
CA TYR A 116 -3.56 7.20 6.97
C TYR A 116 -3.28 5.80 7.54
N MET A 117 -2.12 5.21 7.20
CA MET A 117 -1.83 3.82 7.55
C MET A 117 -0.34 3.56 7.74
N THR A 118 -0.02 2.78 8.77
CA THR A 118 1.31 2.19 8.95
C THR A 118 1.16 0.71 9.25
N THR A 119 2.04 -0.11 8.68
CA THR A 119 2.14 -1.53 9.02
C THR A 119 3.59 -1.94 9.22
N LYS A 120 3.82 -2.85 10.17
CA LYS A 120 5.12 -3.52 10.34
C LYS A 120 5.23 -4.68 9.37
N ILE A 121 6.46 -4.90 8.90
CA ILE A 121 6.88 -6.07 8.14
C ILE A 121 8.12 -6.59 8.83
N ILE A 122 8.04 -7.75 9.43
CA ILE A 122 9.18 -8.37 10.12
C ILE A 122 9.78 -9.39 9.16
N SER A 123 11.05 -9.23 8.81
CA SER A 123 11.74 -10.19 7.94
C SER A 123 11.82 -11.57 8.59
N GLY A 124 12.02 -12.60 7.78
CA GLY A 124 12.48 -13.88 8.28
C GLY A 124 13.90 -13.75 8.88
N SER A 125 14.39 -14.83 9.49
CA SER A 125 15.75 -14.90 10.03
C SER A 125 16.74 -15.43 8.99
N GLY A 126 18.02 -15.15 9.19
CA GLY A 126 19.10 -15.61 8.31
C GLY A 126 18.94 -15.10 6.87
N ASP A 127 19.06 -16.00 5.89
CA ASP A 127 19.00 -15.67 4.46
C ASP A 127 17.67 -15.02 4.03
N LEU A 128 16.60 -15.28 4.77
CA LEU A 128 15.30 -14.65 4.51
C LEU A 128 15.31 -13.15 4.82
N GLN A 129 16.18 -12.69 5.72
CA GLN A 129 16.32 -11.27 6.03
C GLN A 129 16.91 -10.51 4.83
N GLU A 130 17.94 -11.06 4.20
CA GLU A 130 18.54 -10.49 3.00
C GLU A 130 17.55 -10.51 1.84
N SER A 131 16.89 -11.64 1.60
CA SER A 131 15.86 -11.79 0.57
C SER A 131 14.71 -10.79 0.75
N CYS A 132 14.27 -10.54 1.98
CA CYS A 132 13.24 -9.54 2.27
C CYS A 132 13.72 -8.12 1.93
N SER A 133 14.96 -7.78 2.30
CA SER A 133 15.57 -6.48 1.99
C SER A 133 15.69 -6.25 0.48
N GLU A 134 16.20 -7.25 -0.24
CA GLU A 134 16.35 -7.20 -1.70
C GLU A 134 15.00 -7.08 -2.39
N SER A 135 14.00 -7.86 -1.96
CA SER A 135 12.65 -7.82 -2.53
C SER A 135 11.97 -6.48 -2.33
N LEU A 136 12.09 -5.87 -1.15
CA LEU A 136 11.58 -4.52 -0.89
C LEU A 136 12.30 -3.47 -1.74
N SER A 137 13.63 -3.56 -1.83
CA SER A 137 14.44 -2.66 -2.66
C SER A 137 14.07 -2.78 -4.13
N LEU A 138 13.88 -4.02 -4.61
CA LEU A 138 13.45 -4.30 -5.98
C LEU A 138 12.04 -3.76 -6.24
N MET A 139 11.11 -3.92 -5.29
CA MET A 139 9.76 -3.36 -5.36
C MET A 139 9.80 -1.86 -5.59
N VAL A 140 10.54 -1.13 -4.76
CA VAL A 140 10.66 0.33 -4.87
C VAL A 140 11.29 0.71 -6.21
N LYS A 141 12.41 0.06 -6.57
CA LYS A 141 13.13 0.32 -7.83
C LYS A 141 12.24 0.07 -9.05
N ASN A 142 11.55 -1.05 -9.10
CA ASN A 142 10.66 -1.39 -10.20
C ASN A 142 9.50 -0.39 -10.30
N TYR A 143 8.93 0.02 -9.18
CA TYR A 143 7.86 1.01 -9.17
C TYR A 143 8.35 2.37 -9.68
N LEU A 144 9.52 2.84 -9.25
CA LEU A 144 10.08 4.13 -9.66
C LEU A 144 10.51 4.16 -11.13
N ASN A 145 11.04 3.05 -11.63
CA ASN A 145 11.48 2.92 -13.03
C ASN A 145 10.34 2.57 -13.98
N ALA A 146 9.18 2.27 -13.44
CA ALA A 146 8.03 1.97 -14.26
C ALA A 146 7.64 3.22 -15.08
N PRO A 147 7.31 3.07 -16.37
CA PRO A 147 6.80 4.17 -17.15
C PRO A 147 5.53 4.73 -16.52
N ASP A 148 5.30 6.04 -16.59
CA ASP A 148 4.15 6.74 -16.00
C ASP A 148 2.79 6.21 -16.49
N THR A 149 2.81 5.33 -17.46
CA THR A 149 1.67 4.57 -17.98
C THR A 149 1.37 3.29 -17.22
N ILE A 150 2.03 3.00 -16.09
CA ILE A 150 1.56 1.92 -15.24
C ILE A 150 0.19 2.29 -14.74
N LYS A 151 -0.78 1.77 -15.47
CA LYS A 151 -2.15 1.64 -15.01
C LYS A 151 -2.08 1.01 -13.62
N PRO A 152 -2.83 1.54 -12.64
CA PRO A 152 -2.88 0.95 -11.30
C PRO A 152 -3.01 -0.57 -11.45
N VAL A 153 -2.31 -1.32 -10.56
CA VAL A 153 -2.35 -2.79 -10.56
C VAL A 153 -3.78 -3.23 -10.87
N PRO A 154 -3.99 -4.01 -11.94
CA PRO A 154 -5.35 -4.33 -12.37
C PRO A 154 -6.09 -4.90 -11.17
N LYS A 155 -7.18 -4.26 -10.77
CA LYS A 155 -8.01 -4.73 -9.67
C LYS A 155 -8.32 -6.20 -9.90
N THR A 156 -8.30 -7.01 -8.83
CA THR A 156 -8.77 -8.39 -8.93
C THR A 156 -10.25 -8.40 -9.31
N THR A 157 -10.74 -9.52 -9.81
CA THR A 157 -12.16 -9.65 -10.15
C THR A 157 -13.06 -9.38 -8.94
N GLU A 158 -12.64 -9.85 -7.76
CA GLU A 158 -13.36 -9.63 -6.50
C GLU A 158 -13.39 -8.14 -6.12
N GLN A 159 -12.29 -7.42 -6.31
CA GLN A 159 -12.22 -5.99 -6.07
C GLN A 159 -13.10 -5.21 -7.04
N LEU A 160 -13.15 -5.60 -8.32
CA LEU A 160 -14.05 -4.98 -9.29
C LEU A 160 -15.52 -5.23 -8.95
N ILE A 161 -15.87 -6.44 -8.50
CA ILE A 161 -17.22 -6.76 -8.05
C ILE A 161 -17.59 -5.94 -6.79
N ALA A 162 -16.69 -5.83 -5.82
CA ALA A 162 -16.92 -5.02 -4.62
C ALA A 162 -17.13 -3.54 -4.98
N ASP A 163 -16.26 -2.96 -5.80
CA ASP A 163 -16.39 -1.56 -6.27
C ASP A 163 -17.70 -1.34 -7.05
N PHE A 164 -18.16 -2.34 -7.81
CA PHE A 164 -19.44 -2.28 -8.50
C PHE A 164 -20.61 -2.22 -7.51
N VAL A 165 -20.59 -3.07 -6.49
CA VAL A 165 -21.64 -3.06 -5.45
C VAL A 165 -21.66 -1.73 -4.71
N ASP A 166 -20.48 -1.20 -4.37
CA ASP A 166 -20.35 0.11 -3.74
C ASP A 166 -20.91 1.23 -4.65
N ALA A 167 -20.56 1.20 -5.94
CA ALA A 167 -21.09 2.16 -6.91
C ALA A 167 -22.63 2.11 -7.02
N LEU A 168 -23.23 0.91 -6.92
CA LEU A 168 -24.70 0.77 -6.88
C LEU A 168 -25.31 1.33 -5.59
N ASN A 169 -24.66 1.09 -4.44
CA ASN A 169 -25.12 1.59 -3.14
C ASN A 169 -25.04 3.12 -3.08
N ASP A 170 -23.97 3.69 -3.60
CA ASP A 170 -23.75 5.14 -3.68
C ASP A 170 -24.55 5.82 -4.82
N ARG A 171 -25.33 5.06 -5.59
CA ARG A 171 -26.08 5.53 -6.76
C ARG A 171 -25.20 6.21 -7.83
N HIS A 172 -23.96 5.76 -8.00
CA HIS A 172 -23.04 6.24 -9.02
C HIS A 172 -23.09 5.40 -10.30
N LYS A 173 -24.14 5.60 -11.15
CA LYS A 173 -24.36 4.84 -12.38
C LYS A 173 -23.15 4.79 -13.30
N LYS A 174 -22.55 5.96 -13.63
CA LYS A 174 -21.36 6.02 -14.51
C LYS A 174 -20.19 5.18 -14.00
N LYS A 175 -19.98 5.15 -12.67
CA LYS A 175 -18.94 4.33 -12.07
C LYS A 175 -19.25 2.85 -12.23
N ALA A 176 -20.50 2.44 -12.05
CA ALA A 176 -20.93 1.06 -12.25
C ALA A 176 -20.79 0.62 -13.73
N GLU A 177 -21.18 1.46 -14.68
CA GLU A 177 -21.00 1.22 -16.13
C GLU A 177 -19.53 1.03 -16.50
N ASN A 178 -18.65 1.92 -16.01
CA ASN A 178 -17.22 1.83 -16.25
C ASN A 178 -16.63 0.52 -15.70
N ILE A 179 -17.08 0.05 -14.53
CA ILE A 179 -16.60 -1.21 -13.95
C ILE A 179 -17.04 -2.40 -14.81
N ILE A 180 -18.28 -2.43 -15.29
CA ILE A 180 -18.76 -3.47 -16.22
C ILE A 180 -17.90 -3.48 -17.49
N GLN A 181 -17.60 -2.30 -18.04
CA GLN A 181 -16.76 -2.18 -19.23
C GLN A 181 -15.34 -2.70 -18.98
N VAL A 182 -14.72 -2.35 -17.85
CA VAL A 182 -13.41 -2.87 -17.45
C VAL A 182 -13.43 -4.40 -17.30
N CYS A 183 -14.46 -4.97 -16.67
CA CYS A 183 -14.60 -6.42 -16.55
C CYS A 183 -14.71 -7.11 -17.90
N LYS A 184 -15.40 -6.48 -18.86
CA LYS A 184 -15.52 -6.98 -20.24
C LYS A 184 -14.19 -6.91 -20.98
N GLU A 185 -13.51 -5.76 -20.97
CA GLU A 185 -12.25 -5.53 -21.70
C GLU A 185 -11.11 -6.40 -21.19
N LEU A 186 -11.06 -6.66 -19.89
CA LEU A 186 -10.05 -7.50 -19.27
C LEU A 186 -10.40 -9.00 -19.29
N CYS A 187 -11.53 -9.38 -19.92
CA CYS A 187 -12.04 -10.76 -19.92
C CYS A 187 -12.11 -11.40 -18.52
N ARG A 188 -12.46 -10.58 -17.49
CA ARG A 188 -12.49 -11.01 -16.10
C ARG A 188 -13.73 -11.79 -15.72
N LEU A 189 -14.81 -11.61 -16.47
CA LEU A 189 -16.10 -12.28 -16.28
C LEU A 189 -16.63 -12.79 -17.63
N ASP A 190 -17.32 -13.91 -17.59
CA ASP A 190 -18.04 -14.44 -18.73
C ASP A 190 -19.31 -13.62 -19.06
N THR A 191 -19.88 -13.85 -20.22
CA THR A 191 -21.05 -13.12 -20.70
C THR A 191 -22.26 -13.22 -19.73
N PRO A 192 -22.62 -14.38 -19.16
CA PRO A 192 -23.70 -14.47 -18.18
C PRO A 192 -23.50 -13.59 -16.97
N ASN A 193 -22.29 -13.56 -16.38
CA ASN A 193 -21.98 -12.74 -15.22
C ASN A 193 -21.99 -11.24 -15.56
N LEU A 194 -21.49 -10.84 -16.73
CA LEU A 194 -21.58 -9.46 -17.20
C LEU A 194 -23.04 -9.03 -17.40
N ASN A 195 -23.89 -9.88 -17.96
CA ASN A 195 -25.30 -9.61 -18.11
C ASN A 195 -26.02 -9.50 -16.78
N PHE A 196 -25.68 -10.37 -15.81
CA PHE A 196 -26.21 -10.26 -14.45
C PHE A 196 -25.85 -8.91 -13.80
N MET A 197 -24.61 -8.44 -13.94
CA MET A 197 -24.22 -7.11 -13.45
C MET A 197 -25.04 -6.00 -14.12
N ARG A 198 -25.27 -6.06 -15.43
CA ARG A 198 -26.10 -5.10 -16.16
C ARG A 198 -27.53 -5.08 -15.64
N VAL A 199 -28.15 -6.25 -15.52
CA VAL A 199 -29.52 -6.38 -14.98
C VAL A 199 -29.61 -5.78 -13.58
N LYS A 200 -28.63 -6.10 -12.70
CA LYS A 200 -28.56 -5.56 -11.35
C LYS A 200 -28.41 -4.03 -11.35
N MET A 201 -27.59 -3.49 -12.26
CA MET A 201 -27.43 -2.04 -12.42
C MET A 201 -28.73 -1.38 -12.90
N PHE A 202 -29.33 -1.85 -14.00
CA PHE A 202 -30.55 -1.28 -14.54
C PHE A 202 -31.70 -1.35 -13.54
N SER A 203 -31.86 -2.47 -12.83
CA SER A 203 -32.82 -2.61 -11.73
C SER A 203 -32.62 -1.55 -10.64
N ARG A 204 -31.37 -1.30 -10.22
CA ARG A 204 -31.03 -0.33 -9.17
C ARG A 204 -31.33 1.11 -9.56
N PHE A 205 -31.24 1.42 -10.87
CA PHE A 205 -31.52 2.76 -11.45
C PHE A 205 -32.90 2.88 -12.07
N TYR A 206 -33.77 1.87 -11.87
CA TYR A 206 -35.18 1.86 -12.40
C TYR A 206 -35.27 1.91 -13.92
N GLU A 207 -34.26 1.42 -14.64
CA GLU A 207 -34.21 1.40 -16.11
C GLU A 207 -34.71 0.06 -16.66
N TRP A 208 -35.97 -0.25 -16.39
CA TRP A 208 -36.59 -1.55 -16.72
C TRP A 208 -36.66 -1.83 -18.23
N GLU A 209 -36.75 -0.81 -19.05
CA GLU A 209 -36.76 -0.95 -20.51
C GLU A 209 -35.48 -1.58 -21.06
N ASN A 210 -34.33 -1.30 -20.40
CA ASN A 210 -33.02 -1.86 -20.76
C ASN A 210 -32.82 -3.33 -20.33
N ILE A 211 -33.76 -3.88 -19.55
CA ILE A 211 -33.72 -5.28 -19.10
C ILE A 211 -34.57 -6.17 -20.03
N ILE A 212 -35.62 -5.61 -20.64
CA ILE A 212 -36.62 -6.35 -21.42
C ILE A 212 -36.21 -6.49 -22.88
N ASN A 213 -35.32 -5.61 -23.39
CA ASN A 213 -34.79 -5.63 -24.74
C ASN A 213 -33.41 -6.32 -24.76
#